data_0589a465bce6a4015cd0bad489dbd9a6
#
_entry.id   0589a465bce6a4015cd0bad489dbd9a6
#
_cell.length_a   1.000
_cell.length_b   1.000
_cell.length_c   1.000
_cell.angle_alpha   90.00
_cell.angle_beta   90.00
_cell.angle_gamma   90.00
#
_symmetry.space_group_name_H-M   'P 1'
#
loop_
_entity.id
_entity.type
_entity.pdbx_description
1 polymer ?
#
loop_
_entity_poly.entity_id
_entity_poly.type
_entity_poly.pdbx_seq_one_letter_code
_entity_poly.pdbx_strand_id
1 'polypeptide(L)'
;VINLIGTYECKADAKGRLMIPAAFKKQLLPMLKDGFVLKRAVFQTCLELYPMSEWNLLMQKMNKLNRFKKKNNDFIRRFTAGVKVIEIDATGRLLIPKDLVNFAGITKELVLSSAVNIIEIWDKDQYEKVIDDVADDFADLAEEVMGFDDEITID
;
A
#
# COMPACT_ATOMS: atom_id res chain seq x y z
N VAL A 1 -3.48 -11.96 12.14
CA VAL A 1 -3.13 -11.80 10.73
C VAL A 1 -4.25 -11.09 10.00
N ILE A 2 -3.91 -10.00 9.34
CA ILE A 2 -4.86 -9.19 8.59
C ILE A 2 -4.81 -9.59 7.13
N ASN A 3 -5.95 -9.95 6.56
CA ASN A 3 -6.09 -10.19 5.13
C ASN A 3 -7.20 -9.29 4.61
N LEU A 4 -6.82 -8.32 3.79
CA LEU A 4 -7.76 -7.41 3.16
C LEU A 4 -8.13 -7.94 1.77
N ILE A 5 -9.37 -7.71 1.36
CA ILE A 5 -9.90 -8.26 0.11
C ILE A 5 -10.64 -7.19 -0.66
N GLY A 6 -10.19 -6.92 -1.87
CA GLY A 6 -10.95 -6.12 -2.81
C GLY A 6 -10.13 -5.20 -3.69
N THR A 7 -10.75 -4.78 -4.78
CA THR A 7 -10.25 -3.76 -5.70
C THR A 7 -11.45 -2.90 -6.06
N TYR A 8 -11.36 -1.62 -5.75
CA TYR A 8 -12.50 -0.70 -5.91
C TYR A 8 -12.04 0.63 -6.46
N GLU A 9 -12.87 1.23 -7.29
CA GLU A 9 -12.66 2.58 -7.78
C GLU A 9 -13.28 3.59 -6.81
N CYS A 10 -12.65 4.74 -6.67
CA CYS A 10 -13.20 5.88 -5.96
C CYS A 10 -12.61 7.18 -6.52
N LYS A 11 -13.05 8.31 -5.97
CA LYS A 11 -12.63 9.63 -6.46
C LYS A 11 -11.99 10.43 -5.33
N ALA A 12 -10.95 11.20 -5.69
CA ALA A 12 -10.37 12.19 -4.81
C ALA A 12 -10.77 13.59 -5.27
N ASP A 13 -10.96 14.51 -4.32
CA ASP A 13 -11.18 15.91 -4.66
C ASP A 13 -9.83 16.62 -4.88
N ALA A 14 -9.90 17.91 -5.23
CA ALA A 14 -8.70 18.69 -5.53
C ALA A 14 -7.72 18.83 -4.35
N LYS A 15 -8.19 18.57 -3.13
CA LYS A 15 -7.37 18.64 -1.92
C LYS A 15 -6.81 17.29 -1.50
N GLY A 16 -7.08 16.21 -2.25
CA GLY A 16 -6.62 14.88 -1.90
C GLY A 16 -7.52 14.13 -0.94
N ARG A 17 -8.74 14.61 -0.70
CA ARG A 17 -9.70 13.94 0.17
C ARG A 17 -10.49 12.90 -0.62
N LEU A 18 -10.65 11.73 -0.04
CA LEU A 18 -11.44 10.66 -0.64
C LEU A 18 -12.29 9.96 0.42
N MET A 19 -13.35 9.31 -0.05
CA MET A 19 -14.17 8.42 0.76
C MET A 19 -13.76 6.99 0.44
N ILE A 20 -13.33 6.25 1.45
CA ILE A 20 -12.96 4.85 1.26
C ILE A 20 -14.20 4.05 0.88
N PRO A 21 -14.08 3.16 -0.14
CA PRO A 21 -15.18 2.29 -0.52
C PRO A 21 -15.75 1.51 0.67
N ALA A 22 -17.07 1.35 0.70
CA ALA A 22 -17.78 0.76 1.84
C ALA A 22 -17.25 -0.62 2.23
N ALA A 23 -16.84 -1.44 1.26
CA ALA A 23 -16.31 -2.76 1.53
C ALA A 23 -14.98 -2.70 2.31
N PHE A 24 -14.10 -1.76 1.99
CA PHE A 24 -12.87 -1.55 2.76
C PHE A 24 -13.16 -0.90 4.11
N LYS A 25 -14.07 0.04 4.15
CA LYS A 25 -14.47 0.68 5.41
C LYS A 25 -14.89 -0.36 6.44
N LYS A 26 -15.69 -1.35 6.02
CA LYS A 26 -16.11 -2.43 6.88
C LYS A 26 -14.94 -3.26 7.39
N GLN A 27 -14.01 -3.60 6.50
CA GLN A 27 -12.83 -4.39 6.86
C GLN A 27 -11.87 -3.65 7.79
N LEU A 28 -11.76 -2.33 7.62
CA LEU A 28 -10.85 -1.50 8.41
C LEU A 28 -11.45 -1.02 9.73
N LEU A 29 -12.74 -1.22 9.93
CA LEU A 29 -13.44 -0.71 11.12
C LEU A 29 -12.75 -1.07 12.44
N PRO A 30 -12.30 -2.33 12.67
CA PRO A 30 -11.61 -2.69 13.91
C PRO A 30 -10.27 -1.97 14.13
N MET A 31 -9.70 -1.38 13.07
CA MET A 31 -8.36 -0.78 13.08
C MET A 31 -8.38 0.75 13.12
N LEU A 32 -9.57 1.36 13.04
CA LEU A 32 -9.67 2.82 12.88
C LEU A 32 -9.00 3.59 14.00
N LYS A 33 -9.17 3.16 15.24
CA LYS A 33 -8.64 3.93 16.38
C LYS A 33 -7.12 3.84 16.51
N ASP A 34 -6.50 2.78 16.00
CA ASP A 34 -5.05 2.62 16.04
C ASP A 34 -4.34 3.46 14.98
N GLY A 35 -5.08 3.89 13.96
CA GLY A 35 -4.55 4.70 12.88
C GLY A 35 -3.85 3.88 11.80
N PHE A 36 -3.32 4.61 10.84
CA PHE A 36 -2.71 4.05 9.64
C PHE A 36 -1.43 4.79 9.30
N VAL A 37 -0.61 4.17 8.47
CA VAL A 37 0.58 4.79 7.90
C VAL A 37 0.45 4.75 6.39
N LEU A 38 0.68 5.89 5.76
CA LEU A 38 0.67 6.02 4.31
C LEU A 38 2.09 6.32 3.83
N LYS A 39 2.55 5.60 2.82
CA LYS A 39 3.89 5.74 2.28
C LYS A 39 3.94 5.51 0.78
N ARG A 40 5.05 5.91 0.18
CA ARG A 40 5.37 5.61 -1.21
C ARG A 40 5.70 4.12 -1.35
N ALA A 41 5.20 3.48 -2.42
CA ALA A 41 5.62 2.12 -2.74
C ALA A 41 7.08 2.11 -3.20
N VAL A 42 7.74 0.96 -3.02
CA VAL A 42 9.15 0.81 -3.38
C VAL A 42 9.31 0.61 -4.90
N PHE A 43 8.49 -0.25 -5.49
CA PHE A 43 8.69 -0.70 -6.87
C PHE A 43 7.76 -0.02 -7.89
N GLN A 44 6.80 0.77 -7.43
CA GLN A 44 5.82 1.41 -8.27
C GLN A 44 5.53 2.84 -7.79
N THR A 45 4.84 3.62 -8.60
CA THR A 45 4.48 4.99 -8.26
C THR A 45 3.10 5.07 -7.61
N CYS A 46 2.77 4.12 -6.76
CA CYS A 46 1.54 4.14 -5.97
C CYS A 46 1.85 4.40 -4.50
N LEU A 47 0.78 4.49 -3.71
CA LEU A 47 0.89 4.62 -2.26
C LEU A 47 0.47 3.32 -1.59
N GLU A 48 1.02 3.08 -0.42
CA GLU A 48 0.69 1.94 0.41
C GLU A 48 0.12 2.41 1.73
N LEU A 49 -1.08 1.96 2.04
CA LEU A 49 -1.77 2.25 3.30
C LEU A 49 -1.65 1.04 4.22
N TYR A 50 -0.93 1.22 5.32
CA TYR A 50 -0.70 0.16 6.31
C TYR A 50 -1.60 0.38 7.51
N PRO A 51 -2.35 -0.63 7.96
CA PRO A 51 -2.85 -0.62 9.34
C PRO A 51 -1.66 -0.47 10.32
N MET A 52 -1.84 0.25 11.40
CA MET A 52 -0.72 0.53 12.33
C MET A 52 -0.07 -0.76 12.84
N SER A 53 -0.85 -1.80 13.11
CA SER A 53 -0.31 -3.10 13.54
C SER A 53 0.64 -3.71 12.52
N GLU A 54 0.31 -3.61 11.24
CA GLU A 54 1.16 -4.12 10.16
C GLU A 54 2.41 -3.27 9.96
N TRP A 55 2.27 -1.96 10.11
CA TRP A 55 3.42 -1.06 10.09
C TRP A 55 4.41 -1.38 11.20
N ASN A 56 3.90 -1.64 12.41
CA ASN A 56 4.73 -1.98 13.55
C ASN A 56 5.51 -3.28 13.33
N LEU A 57 4.88 -4.29 12.72
CA LEU A 57 5.56 -5.53 12.36
C LEU A 57 6.70 -5.29 11.36
N LEU A 58 6.45 -4.44 10.37
CA LEU A 58 7.47 -4.07 9.39
C LEU A 58 8.63 -3.33 10.07
N MET A 59 8.33 -2.42 10.98
CA MET A 59 9.36 -1.68 11.71
C MET A 59 10.20 -2.58 12.63
N GLN A 60 9.62 -3.65 13.15
CA GLN A 60 10.39 -4.65 13.91
C GLN A 60 11.46 -5.30 13.03
N LYS A 61 11.15 -5.61 11.77
CA LYS A 61 12.13 -6.13 10.82
C LYS A 61 13.18 -5.10 10.47
N MET A 62 12.76 -3.86 10.24
CA MET A 62 13.68 -2.76 9.93
C MET A 62 14.65 -2.49 11.07
N ASN A 63 14.19 -2.64 12.29
CA ASN A 63 15.01 -2.40 13.48
C ASN A 63 16.16 -3.40 13.65
N LYS A 64 16.09 -4.55 12.97
CA LYS A 64 17.14 -5.56 12.98
C LYS A 64 18.31 -5.25 12.04
N LEU A 65 18.15 -4.26 11.17
CA LEU A 65 19.20 -3.89 10.22
C LEU A 65 20.39 -3.26 10.95
N ASN A 66 21.60 -3.66 10.54
CA ASN A 66 22.82 -3.06 11.07
C ASN A 66 23.00 -1.64 10.52
N ARG A 67 22.84 -0.65 11.40
CA ARG A 67 22.90 0.78 11.01
C ARG A 67 24.33 1.31 10.87
N PHE A 68 25.30 0.53 11.16
CA PHE A 68 26.70 0.89 10.88
C PHE A 68 27.11 0.58 9.44
N LYS A 69 26.21 0.03 8.64
CA LYS A 69 26.39 -0.13 7.19
C LYS A 69 25.68 0.98 6.45
N LYS A 70 26.42 1.70 5.64
CA LYS A 70 25.87 2.85 4.86
C LYS A 70 24.69 2.44 4.00
N LYS A 71 24.78 1.29 3.31
CA LYS A 71 23.70 0.82 2.44
C LYS A 71 22.39 0.61 3.20
N ASN A 72 22.46 0.14 4.45
CA ASN A 72 21.27 -0.06 5.26
C ASN A 72 20.62 1.27 5.65
N ASN A 73 21.44 2.27 6.01
CA ASN A 73 20.93 3.61 6.31
C ASN A 73 20.31 4.28 5.08
N ASP A 74 20.94 4.13 3.93
CA ASP A 74 20.41 4.65 2.68
C ASP A 74 19.06 4.01 2.33
N PHE A 75 18.96 2.70 2.52
CA PHE A 75 17.71 1.97 2.31
C PHE A 75 16.61 2.47 3.24
N ILE A 76 16.89 2.53 4.54
CA ILE A 76 15.89 2.98 5.53
C ILE A 76 15.39 4.38 5.20
N ARG A 77 16.32 5.29 4.88
CA ARG A 77 15.97 6.67 4.57
C ARG A 77 15.07 6.77 3.35
N ARG A 78 15.39 6.06 2.29
CA ARG A 78 14.59 6.03 1.07
C ARG A 78 13.23 5.35 1.31
N PHE A 79 13.23 4.28 2.08
CA PHE A 79 12.02 3.52 2.39
C PHE A 79 11.02 4.36 3.17
N THR A 80 11.49 5.17 4.12
CA THR A 80 10.61 5.97 5.00
C THR A 80 10.40 7.40 4.50
N ALA A 81 10.97 7.77 3.37
CA ALA A 81 10.79 9.11 2.83
C ALA A 81 9.31 9.39 2.52
N GLY A 82 8.79 10.49 3.06
CA GLY A 82 7.41 10.89 2.83
C GLY A 82 6.35 10.17 3.65
N VAL A 83 6.76 9.28 4.56
CA VAL A 83 5.83 8.53 5.43
C VAL A 83 5.01 9.48 6.29
N LYS A 84 3.70 9.21 6.38
CA LYS A 84 2.76 9.99 7.20
C LYS A 84 1.87 9.08 8.01
N VAL A 85 1.60 9.47 9.25
CA VAL A 85 0.52 8.87 10.03
C VAL A 85 -0.79 9.46 9.52
N ILE A 86 -1.74 8.61 9.21
CA ILE A 86 -3.01 9.00 8.62
C ILE A 86 -4.15 8.48 9.50
N GLU A 87 -5.16 9.31 9.69
CA GLU A 87 -6.39 8.90 10.35
C GLU A 87 -7.49 8.75 9.32
N ILE A 88 -8.29 7.71 9.49
CA ILE A 88 -9.52 7.51 8.73
C ILE A 88 -10.65 7.75 9.71
N ASP A 89 -11.52 8.71 9.42
CA ASP A 89 -12.63 9.03 10.34
C ASP A 89 -13.72 7.95 10.29
N ALA A 90 -14.70 8.05 11.20
CA ALA A 90 -15.77 7.07 11.31
C ALA A 90 -16.64 6.96 10.05
N THR A 91 -16.65 7.98 9.20
CA THR A 91 -17.39 7.95 7.93
C THR A 91 -16.58 7.37 6.77
N GLY A 92 -15.29 7.08 6.99
CA GLY A 92 -14.40 6.54 5.98
C GLY A 92 -13.66 7.59 5.16
N ARG A 93 -13.55 8.81 5.67
CA ARG A 93 -12.81 9.88 4.99
C ARG A 93 -11.33 9.80 5.27
N LEU A 94 -10.54 10.00 4.22
CA LEU A 94 -9.08 9.97 4.25
C LEU A 94 -8.56 11.18 3.48
N LEU A 95 -7.53 11.84 4.02
CA LEU A 95 -6.81 12.90 3.31
C LEU A 95 -5.43 12.39 2.90
N ILE A 96 -5.14 12.41 1.59
CA ILE A 96 -3.81 12.11 1.09
C ILE A 96 -3.00 13.42 1.09
N PRO A 97 -1.87 13.47 1.81
CA PRO A 97 -1.01 14.65 1.78
C PRO A 97 -0.54 15.00 0.37
N LYS A 98 -0.36 16.27 0.11
CA LYS A 98 -0.06 16.79 -1.23
C LYS A 98 1.19 16.19 -1.85
N ASP A 99 2.25 16.02 -1.06
CA ASP A 99 3.50 15.42 -1.55
C ASP A 99 3.30 13.98 -2.02
N LEU A 100 2.41 13.23 -1.36
CA LEU A 100 2.08 11.86 -1.76
C LEU A 100 1.14 11.83 -2.97
N VAL A 101 0.21 12.77 -3.07
CA VAL A 101 -0.60 12.95 -4.29
C VAL A 101 0.30 13.16 -5.49
N ASN A 102 1.29 14.04 -5.35
CA ASN A 102 2.24 14.34 -6.43
C ASN A 102 3.10 13.13 -6.78
N PHE A 103 3.61 12.43 -5.80
CA PHE A 103 4.41 11.23 -6.03
C PHE A 103 3.66 10.18 -6.85
N ALA A 104 2.41 9.91 -6.48
CA ALA A 104 1.59 8.88 -7.10
C ALA A 104 0.90 9.34 -8.40
N GLY A 105 1.04 10.61 -8.76
CA GLY A 105 0.40 11.15 -9.95
C GLY A 105 -1.13 11.10 -9.88
N ILE A 106 -1.67 11.20 -8.67
CA ILE A 106 -3.12 11.10 -8.46
C ILE A 106 -3.81 12.32 -9.05
N THR A 107 -4.78 12.06 -9.91
CA THR A 107 -5.64 13.10 -10.49
C THR A 107 -7.00 13.08 -9.78
N LYS A 108 -8.01 12.49 -10.39
CA LYS A 108 -9.36 12.47 -9.84
C LYS A 108 -9.83 11.06 -9.52
N GLU A 109 -9.55 10.13 -10.41
CA GLU A 109 -10.03 8.76 -10.29
C GLU A 109 -8.93 7.85 -9.74
N LEU A 110 -9.28 7.09 -8.71
CA LEU A 110 -8.37 6.23 -7.99
C LEU A 110 -8.82 4.79 -8.05
N VAL A 111 -7.84 3.89 -7.89
CA VAL A 111 -8.10 2.49 -7.57
C VAL A 111 -7.47 2.20 -6.21
N LEU A 112 -8.28 1.66 -5.30
CA LEU A 112 -7.80 1.10 -4.04
C LEU A 112 -7.81 -0.41 -4.17
N SER A 113 -6.65 -1.03 -4.04
CA SER A 113 -6.48 -2.47 -4.25
C SER A 113 -5.78 -3.11 -3.06
N SER A 114 -6.37 -4.17 -2.53
CA SER A 114 -5.74 -4.91 -1.45
C SER A 114 -4.49 -5.65 -1.95
N ALA A 115 -3.44 -5.60 -1.15
CA ALA A 115 -2.22 -6.36 -1.35
C ALA A 115 -1.94 -7.13 -0.06
N VAL A 116 -2.77 -8.13 0.21
CA VAL A 116 -2.77 -9.02 1.37
C VAL A 116 -3.10 -8.27 2.67
N ASN A 117 -2.16 -7.56 3.26
CA ASN A 117 -2.30 -6.90 4.57
C ASN A 117 -2.28 -5.39 4.51
N ILE A 118 -2.20 -4.83 3.30
CA ILE A 118 -2.20 -3.39 3.07
C ILE A 118 -3.15 -3.06 1.92
N ILE A 119 -3.41 -1.77 1.74
CA ILE A 119 -4.17 -1.27 0.59
C ILE A 119 -3.24 -0.39 -0.24
N GLU A 120 -3.12 -0.70 -1.52
CA GLU A 120 -2.44 0.18 -2.46
C GLU A 120 -3.42 1.21 -2.99
N ILE A 121 -2.97 2.45 -3.07
CA ILE A 121 -3.74 3.57 -3.62
C ILE A 121 -3.07 4.03 -4.91
N TRP A 122 -3.78 3.90 -6.01
CA TRP A 122 -3.28 4.17 -7.34
C TRP A 122 -4.11 5.23 -8.04
N ASP A 123 -3.45 6.03 -8.86
CA ASP A 123 -4.14 6.69 -9.96
C ASP A 123 -4.71 5.61 -10.89
N LYS A 124 -5.95 5.75 -11.31
CA LYS A 124 -6.64 4.71 -12.07
C LYS A 124 -5.91 4.32 -13.35
N ASP A 125 -5.47 5.31 -14.13
CA ASP A 125 -4.79 5.04 -15.41
C ASP A 125 -3.46 4.32 -15.19
N GLN A 126 -2.72 4.69 -14.14
CA GLN A 126 -1.47 4.04 -13.77
C GLN A 126 -1.71 2.58 -13.34
N TYR A 127 -2.76 2.34 -12.58
CA TYR A 127 -3.11 0.99 -12.15
C TYR A 127 -3.40 0.08 -13.33
N GLU A 128 -4.25 0.52 -14.24
CA GLU A 128 -4.63 -0.25 -15.42
C GLU A 128 -3.41 -0.57 -16.29
N LYS A 129 -2.52 0.39 -16.47
CA LYS A 129 -1.29 0.20 -17.21
C LYS A 129 -0.38 -0.86 -16.58
N VAL A 130 -0.19 -0.83 -15.27
CA VAL A 130 0.66 -1.79 -14.58
C VAL A 130 0.07 -3.20 -14.64
N ILE A 131 -1.25 -3.34 -14.52
CA ILE A 131 -1.90 -4.64 -14.65
C ILE A 131 -1.74 -5.18 -16.08
N ASP A 132 -1.90 -4.35 -17.09
CA ASP A 132 -1.75 -4.76 -18.49
C ASP A 132 -0.29 -5.11 -18.84
N ASP A 133 0.68 -4.42 -18.28
CA ASP A 133 2.10 -4.65 -18.56
C ASP A 133 2.57 -6.07 -18.19
N VAL A 134 1.94 -6.71 -17.19
CA VAL A 134 2.30 -8.07 -16.76
C VAL A 134 1.35 -9.14 -17.30
N ALA A 135 0.34 -8.76 -18.07
CA ALA A 135 -0.71 -9.69 -18.50
C ALA A 135 -0.20 -10.85 -19.34
N ASP A 136 0.71 -10.59 -20.29
CA ASP A 136 1.20 -11.59 -21.24
C ASP A 136 2.08 -12.65 -20.57
N ASP A 137 2.85 -12.27 -19.56
CA ASP A 137 3.80 -13.14 -18.86
C ASP A 137 3.27 -13.62 -17.51
N PHE A 138 2.01 -13.32 -17.21
CA PHE A 138 1.48 -13.58 -15.86
C PHE A 138 1.46 -15.05 -15.50
N ALA A 139 1.12 -15.92 -16.44
CA ALA A 139 1.09 -17.36 -16.16
C ALA A 139 2.47 -17.90 -15.77
N ASP A 140 3.51 -17.46 -16.47
CA ASP A 140 4.89 -17.84 -16.15
C ASP A 140 5.31 -17.27 -14.80
N LEU A 141 4.96 -16.02 -14.53
CA LEU A 141 5.24 -15.39 -13.23
C LEU A 141 4.54 -16.12 -12.09
N ALA A 142 3.27 -16.49 -12.28
CA ALA A 142 2.50 -17.23 -11.27
C ALA A 142 3.14 -18.58 -10.96
N GLU A 143 3.61 -19.30 -11.97
CA GLU A 143 4.29 -20.57 -11.81
C GLU A 143 5.63 -20.40 -11.08
N GLU A 144 6.38 -19.37 -11.42
CA GLU A 144 7.65 -19.07 -10.78
C GLU A 144 7.47 -18.73 -9.29
N VAL A 145 6.47 -17.93 -8.96
CA VAL A 145 6.25 -17.43 -7.59
C VAL A 145 5.49 -18.44 -6.73
N MET A 146 4.48 -19.12 -7.26
CA MET A 146 3.57 -19.98 -6.49
C MET A 146 3.60 -21.45 -6.94
N GLY A 147 4.51 -21.81 -7.87
CA GLY A 147 4.63 -23.19 -8.31
C GLY A 147 5.12 -24.12 -7.20
N PHE A 148 4.99 -25.44 -7.45
CA PHE A 148 5.40 -26.45 -6.49
C PHE A 148 6.92 -26.62 -6.50
N ASP A 149 7.64 -25.68 -5.90
CA ASP A 149 9.03 -25.89 -5.58
C ASP A 149 9.18 -25.98 -4.06
N ASP A 150 10.29 -26.56 -3.62
CA ASP A 150 10.54 -26.85 -2.22
C ASP A 150 10.83 -25.59 -1.37
N GLU A 151 10.83 -24.41 -2.00
CA GLU A 151 11.13 -23.15 -1.34
C GLU A 151 9.89 -22.51 -0.69
N ILE A 152 8.69 -22.97 -1.06
CA ILE A 152 7.45 -22.45 -0.48
C ILE A 152 7.08 -23.31 0.71
N THR A 153 7.39 -22.83 1.91
CA THR A 153 6.89 -23.44 3.14
C THR A 153 5.62 -22.73 3.56
N ILE A 154 4.54 -23.51 3.71
CA ILE A 154 3.28 -23.02 4.25
C ILE A 154 3.24 -23.48 5.71
N ASP A 155 3.51 -22.55 6.60
CA ASP A 155 3.39 -22.80 8.04
C ASP A 155 2.12 -22.21 8.61
#